data_9ee2c9042954a4af4b69c032497ae87e
#
_entry.id   9ee2c9042954a4af4b69c032497ae87e
#
_cell.length_a   1.000
_cell.length_b   1.000
_cell.length_c   1.000
_cell.angle_alpha   90.00
_cell.angle_beta   90.00
_cell.angle_gamma   90.00
#
_symmetry.space_group_name_H-M   'P 1'
#
loop_
_entity.id
_entity.type
_entity.pdbx_description
1 polymer ?
#
loop_
_entity_poly.entity_id
_entity_poly.type
_entity_poly.pdbx_seq_one_letter_code
_entity_poly.pdbx_strand_id
1 'polypeptide(L)'
;MKIENLIPKGKNNAISRMELLNRCILHGLANNDRSMRRLIEESRKSNVIINGQNGHGYYIPDKEDIAELRHYIAQEKCRSISINRNLAMASNLLADMESNRI
;
A
#
# COMPACT_ATOMS: atom_id res chain seq x y z
N MET A 1 3.74 -16.58 6.05
CA MET A 1 3.87 -15.52 5.05
C MET A 1 2.78 -14.48 5.25
N LYS A 2 3.09 -13.23 5.11
CA LYS A 2 2.13 -12.13 5.25
C LYS A 2 1.82 -11.54 3.88
N ILE A 3 0.64 -10.88 3.76
CA ILE A 3 0.21 -10.35 2.47
C ILE A 3 1.18 -9.32 1.90
N GLU A 4 1.83 -8.53 2.74
CA GLU A 4 2.81 -7.53 2.25
C GLU A 4 3.99 -8.18 1.52
N ASN A 5 4.27 -9.44 1.77
CA ASN A 5 5.32 -10.17 1.05
C ASN A 5 4.92 -10.51 -0.39
N LEU A 6 3.62 -10.42 -0.69
CA LEU A 6 3.09 -10.69 -2.03
C LEU A 6 2.90 -9.41 -2.83
N ILE A 7 3.01 -8.25 -2.18
CA ILE A 7 2.80 -6.96 -2.82
C ILE A 7 4.15 -6.41 -3.26
N PRO A 8 4.30 -6.08 -4.56
CA PRO A 8 5.59 -5.62 -5.07
C PRO A 8 5.91 -4.20 -4.62
N LYS A 9 7.17 -3.87 -4.69
CA LYS A 9 7.68 -2.54 -4.40
C LYS A 9 7.75 -1.74 -5.67
N GLY A 10 7.28 -0.48 -5.61
CA GLY A 10 7.32 0.42 -6.74
C GLY A 10 6.07 0.41 -7.58
N LYS A 11 5.63 1.61 -7.97
CA LYS A 11 4.44 1.80 -8.81
C LYS A 11 4.53 1.02 -10.12
N ASN A 12 5.71 0.98 -10.72
CA ASN A 12 5.92 0.29 -12.00
C ASN A 12 5.73 -1.21 -11.91
N ASN A 13 5.79 -1.76 -10.70
CA ASN A 13 5.62 -3.19 -10.46
C ASN A 13 4.25 -3.52 -9.87
N ALA A 14 3.35 -2.53 -9.73
CA ALA A 14 2.04 -2.71 -9.14
C ALA A 14 1.29 -3.87 -9.78
N ILE A 15 0.59 -4.64 -8.96
CA ILE A 15 -0.20 -5.78 -9.44
C ILE A 15 -1.69 -5.51 -9.25
N SER A 16 -2.49 -6.06 -10.15
CA SER A 16 -3.95 -5.90 -10.06
C SER A 16 -4.50 -6.59 -8.83
N ARG A 17 -5.71 -6.16 -8.43
CA ARG A 17 -6.44 -6.80 -7.33
C ARG A 17 -6.63 -8.29 -7.59
N MET A 18 -6.96 -8.64 -8.82
CA MET A 18 -7.19 -10.05 -9.19
C MET A 18 -5.90 -10.86 -9.07
N GLU A 19 -4.79 -10.32 -9.52
CA GLU A 19 -3.51 -11.01 -9.41
C GLU A 19 -3.09 -11.18 -7.97
N LEU A 20 -3.27 -10.15 -7.14
CA LEU A 20 -2.98 -10.25 -5.72
C LEU A 20 -3.87 -11.31 -5.06
N LEU A 21 -5.16 -11.34 -5.41
CA LEU A 21 -6.07 -12.35 -4.89
C LEU A 21 -5.60 -13.75 -5.27
N ASN A 22 -5.20 -13.95 -6.53
CA ASN A 22 -4.69 -15.25 -6.98
C ASN A 22 -3.45 -15.66 -6.19
N ARG A 23 -2.55 -14.73 -5.91
CA ARG A 23 -1.37 -15.00 -5.09
C ARG A 23 -1.77 -15.38 -3.65
N CYS A 24 -2.75 -14.69 -3.09
CA CYS A 24 -3.25 -15.01 -1.74
C CYS A 24 -3.85 -16.41 -1.68
N ILE A 25 -4.62 -16.77 -2.70
CA ILE A 25 -5.22 -18.12 -2.78
C ILE A 25 -4.13 -19.18 -2.89
N LEU A 26 -3.15 -18.93 -3.73
CA LEU A 26 -2.04 -19.86 -3.94
C LEU A 26 -1.25 -20.12 -2.65
N HIS A 27 -1.07 -19.09 -1.83
CA HIS A 27 -0.33 -19.21 -0.58
C HIS A 27 -1.23 -19.49 0.63
N GLY A 28 -2.51 -19.69 0.42
CA GLY A 28 -3.44 -20.00 1.49
C GLY A 28 -3.74 -18.85 2.44
N LEU A 29 -3.50 -17.61 2.03
CA LEU A 29 -3.73 -16.44 2.88
C LEU A 29 -5.17 -15.95 2.85
N ALA A 30 -5.83 -16.05 1.71
CA ALA A 30 -7.20 -15.61 1.53
C ALA A 30 -7.90 -16.44 0.48
N ASN A 31 -9.23 -16.55 0.57
CA ASN A 31 -10.04 -17.31 -0.37
C ASN A 31 -10.89 -16.43 -1.28
N ASN A 32 -11.08 -15.16 -0.91
CA ASN A 32 -11.92 -14.24 -1.65
C ASN A 32 -11.45 -12.81 -1.45
N ASP A 33 -12.05 -11.89 -2.20
CA ASP A 33 -11.69 -10.48 -2.17
C ASP A 33 -11.87 -9.86 -0.79
N ARG A 34 -12.93 -10.24 -0.09
CA ARG A 34 -13.22 -9.70 1.23
C ARG A 34 -12.13 -10.06 2.25
N SER A 35 -11.72 -11.31 2.27
CA SER A 35 -10.68 -11.75 3.19
C SER A 35 -9.32 -11.13 2.81
N MET A 36 -9.06 -10.98 1.52
CA MET A 36 -7.86 -10.29 1.06
C MET A 36 -7.83 -8.83 1.51
N ARG A 37 -8.93 -8.11 1.36
CA ARG A 37 -9.02 -6.71 1.81
C ARG A 37 -8.80 -6.58 3.31
N ARG A 38 -9.31 -7.54 4.07
CA ARG A 38 -9.11 -7.57 5.52
C ARG A 38 -7.63 -7.71 5.87
N LEU A 39 -6.91 -8.55 5.14
CA LEU A 39 -5.47 -8.72 5.31
C LEU A 39 -4.71 -7.44 4.95
N ILE A 40 -5.13 -6.75 3.91
CA ILE A 40 -4.52 -5.48 3.51
C ILE A 40 -4.72 -4.44 4.60
N GLU A 41 -5.93 -4.33 5.15
CA GLU A 41 -6.22 -3.40 6.24
C GLU A 41 -5.37 -3.71 7.47
N GLU A 42 -5.21 -4.97 7.79
CA GLU A 42 -4.36 -5.39 8.90
C GLU A 42 -2.89 -5.06 8.65
N SER A 43 -2.42 -5.31 7.43
CA SER A 43 -1.04 -5.01 7.06
C SER A 43 -0.75 -3.52 7.07
N ARG A 44 -1.74 -2.69 6.75
CA ARG A 44 -1.58 -1.23 6.75
C ARG A 44 -1.30 -0.65 8.13
N LYS A 45 -1.51 -1.40 9.16
CA LYS A 45 -1.12 -0.98 10.52
C LYS A 45 0.39 -0.90 10.69
N SER A 46 1.13 -1.63 9.87
CA SER A 46 2.60 -1.70 9.93
C SER A 46 3.28 -1.37 8.61
N ASN A 47 2.55 -1.28 7.53
CA ASN A 47 3.11 -1.09 6.19
C ASN A 47 2.29 -0.07 5.40
N VAL A 48 2.96 0.66 4.52
CA VAL A 48 2.28 1.56 3.59
C VAL A 48 1.98 0.78 2.32
N ILE A 49 0.69 0.56 2.04
CA ILE A 49 0.24 -0.13 0.83
C ILE A 49 -0.67 0.82 0.06
N ILE A 50 -0.27 1.16 -1.16
CA ILE A 50 -1.04 2.03 -2.02
C ILE A 50 -1.81 1.21 -3.04
N ASN A 51 -3.09 1.53 -3.21
CA ASN A 51 -3.89 1.01 -4.31
C ASN A 51 -3.94 2.10 -5.38
N GLY A 52 -3.15 1.92 -6.42
CA GLY A 52 -3.02 2.94 -7.45
C GLY A 52 -4.30 3.17 -8.21
N GLN A 53 -4.53 4.42 -8.58
CA GLN A 53 -5.70 4.80 -9.37
C GLN A 53 -5.51 4.38 -10.82
N ASN A 54 -6.60 4.36 -11.58
CA ASN A 54 -6.61 4.02 -13.00
C ASN A 54 -6.13 2.60 -13.30
N GLY A 55 -6.39 1.68 -12.38
CA GLY A 55 -6.09 0.27 -12.61
C GLY A 55 -4.64 -0.12 -12.41
N HIS A 56 -3.84 0.74 -11.82
CA HIS A 56 -2.43 0.40 -11.55
C HIS A 56 -2.27 -0.71 -10.52
N GLY A 57 -3.20 -0.83 -9.57
CA GLY A 57 -3.18 -1.92 -8.61
C GLY A 57 -2.40 -1.61 -7.34
N TYR A 58 -2.10 -2.66 -6.61
CA TYR A 58 -1.45 -2.55 -5.30
C TYR A 58 0.07 -2.54 -5.40
N TYR A 59 0.70 -1.68 -4.61
CA TYR A 59 2.15 -1.64 -4.51
C TYR A 59 2.58 -0.98 -3.19
N ILE A 60 3.80 -1.25 -2.78
CA ILE A 60 4.46 -0.58 -1.67
C ILE A 60 5.36 0.49 -2.27
N PRO A 61 5.22 1.77 -1.85
CA PRO A 61 6.00 2.84 -2.49
C PRO A 61 7.51 2.66 -2.29
N ASP A 62 8.25 2.91 -3.34
CA ASP A 62 9.71 2.92 -3.34
C ASP A 62 10.22 4.36 -3.43
N LYS A 63 11.52 4.53 -3.43
CA LYS A 63 12.18 5.85 -3.46
C LYS A 63 11.70 6.74 -4.61
N GLU A 64 11.37 6.13 -5.73
CA GLU A 64 10.93 6.83 -6.94
C GLU A 64 9.48 7.27 -6.87
N ASP A 65 8.74 6.84 -5.86
CA ASP A 65 7.30 7.03 -5.76
C ASP A 65 6.91 8.16 -4.79
N ILE A 66 7.77 9.14 -4.61
CA ILE A 66 7.51 10.25 -3.68
C ILE A 66 6.25 11.01 -4.06
N ALA A 67 6.06 11.28 -5.35
CA ALA A 67 4.87 12.00 -5.82
C ALA A 67 3.59 11.23 -5.50
N GLU A 68 3.60 9.92 -5.73
CA GLU A 68 2.47 9.04 -5.44
C GLU A 68 2.21 8.96 -3.94
N LEU A 69 3.26 8.91 -3.13
CA LEU A 69 3.13 8.86 -1.69
C LEU A 69 2.52 10.16 -1.15
N ARG A 70 2.93 11.30 -1.69
CA ARG A 70 2.32 12.59 -1.34
C ARG A 70 0.84 12.63 -1.68
N HIS A 71 0.48 12.13 -2.85
CA HIS A 71 -0.91 12.06 -3.29
C HIS A 71 -1.74 11.16 -2.37
N TYR A 72 -1.19 10.01 -1.99
CA TYR A 72 -1.82 9.10 -1.06
C TYR A 72 -2.09 9.78 0.29
N ILE A 73 -1.11 10.48 0.83
CA ILE A 73 -1.25 11.20 2.10
C ILE A 73 -2.33 12.28 1.99
N ALA A 74 -2.35 13.02 0.90
CA ALA A 74 -3.36 14.06 0.68
C ALA A 74 -4.77 13.46 0.62
N GLN A 75 -4.94 12.34 -0.06
CA GLN A 75 -6.23 11.64 -0.13
C GLN A 75 -6.69 11.15 1.24
N GLU A 76 -5.79 10.60 2.02
CA GLU A 76 -6.12 10.10 3.36
C GLU A 76 -6.51 11.25 4.30
N LYS A 77 -5.86 12.39 4.18
CA LYS A 77 -6.23 13.58 4.95
C LYS A 77 -7.63 14.08 4.60
N CYS A 78 -7.98 14.05 3.33
CA CYS A 78 -9.32 14.46 2.90
C CYS A 78 -10.40 13.48 3.34
N ARG A 79 -10.06 12.21 3.44
CA ARG A 79 -10.98 11.14 3.75
C ARG A 79 -11.22 10.97 5.24
N SER A 80 -10.17 11.12 6.00
CA SER A 80 -10.17 10.78 7.41
C SER A 80 -10.32 12.02 8.28
N ILE A 81 -11.28 11.95 9.17
CA ILE A 81 -11.48 12.95 10.18
C ILE A 81 -10.56 12.67 11.37
N SER A 82 -10.21 11.44 11.57
CA SER A 82 -9.34 11.04 12.65
C SER A 82 -7.96 10.67 12.12
N ILE A 83 -6.93 11.08 12.83
CA ILE A 83 -5.57 10.69 12.53
C ILE A 83 -5.43 9.21 12.82
N ASN A 84 -5.00 8.44 11.82
CA ASN A 84 -4.79 7.02 12.01
C ASN A 84 -3.31 6.67 11.84
N ARG A 85 -2.96 5.45 12.22
CA ARG A 85 -1.58 4.98 12.14
C ARG A 85 -1.04 4.99 10.72
N ASN A 86 -1.90 4.69 9.75
CA ASN A 86 -1.48 4.62 8.36
C ASN A 86 -1.02 5.97 7.84
N LEU A 87 -1.71 7.03 8.23
CA LEU A 87 -1.33 8.38 7.84
C LEU A 87 0.00 8.79 8.46
N ALA A 88 0.17 8.55 9.75
CA ALA A 88 1.41 8.87 10.44
C ALA A 88 2.60 8.11 9.84
N MET A 89 2.40 6.83 9.58
CA MET A 89 3.43 5.97 8.99
C MET A 89 3.80 6.42 7.58
N ALA A 90 2.82 6.79 6.77
CA ALA A 90 3.06 7.29 5.42
C ALA A 90 3.81 8.62 5.44
N SER A 91 3.49 9.50 6.37
CA SER A 91 4.19 10.77 6.54
C SER A 91 5.65 10.57 6.95
N ASN A 92 5.90 9.63 7.84
CA ASN A 92 7.25 9.30 8.26
C ASN A 92 8.07 8.72 7.12
N LEU A 93 7.46 7.83 6.32
CA LEU A 93 8.13 7.27 5.16
C LEU A 93 8.49 8.36 4.15
N LEU A 94 7.57 9.29 3.90
CA LEU A 94 7.82 10.40 2.98
C LEU A 94 8.98 11.26 3.47
N ALA A 95 9.02 11.58 4.75
CA ALA A 95 10.11 12.36 5.34
C ALA A 95 11.46 11.66 5.16
N ASP A 96 11.49 10.35 5.38
CA ASP A 96 12.72 9.58 5.20
C ASP A 96 13.18 9.60 3.74
N MET A 97 12.24 9.44 2.81
CA MET A 97 12.57 9.47 1.38
C MET A 97 13.09 10.82 0.95
N GLU A 98 12.49 11.89 1.44
CA GLU A 98 12.91 13.25 1.11
C GLU A 98 14.28 13.57 1.72
N SER A 99 14.56 13.08 2.94
CA SER A 99 15.86 13.27 3.58
C SER A 99 16.98 12.57 2.81
N ASN A 100 16.68 11.44 2.19
CA ASN A 100 17.68 10.66 1.47
C ASN A 100 17.93 11.16 0.04
N ARG A 101 17.28 12.22 -0.38
CA ARG A 101 17.39 12.74 -1.74
C ARG A 101 18.51 13.76 -1.94
N ILE A 102 19.15 14.14 -0.90
CA ILE A 102 20.22 15.18 -0.95
C ILE A 102 21.44 14.67 -1.71
#